data_541775ac7c7a54c1cd343b1afe7355d4
#
_entry.id   541775ac7c7a54c1cd343b1afe7355d4
#
_cell.length_a   1.000
_cell.length_b   1.000
_cell.length_c   1.000
_cell.angle_alpha   90.00
_cell.angle_beta   90.00
_cell.angle_gamma   90.00
#
_symmetry.space_group_name_H-M   'P 1'
#
loop_
_entity.id
_entity.type
_entity.pdbx_description
1 polymer ?
#
loop_
_entity_poly.entity_id
_entity_poly.type
_entity_poly.pdbx_seq_one_letter_code
_entity_poly.pdbx_strand_id
1 'polypeptide(L)'
;MKQDAPNAIQIELVEGCNLACSFCGIQAIRDNKADGPQNIHGKASSPYKILTAELAQTIADQIKQAMYVDNWNPRLEFAMHGEPTMHPDYCGIISIFRKTLPKISIMMTSNGGGLLGDITAKVNALMEAGVNTLFLDNYDRIKIVDKIQERYAGPYPVYQYPKDKNGNPHRRRKATDKDIVVGLDLTLATNGTHAQVSNHAGSAFPLNHSQQGKRCAKPFRELSLRWDGNVALCCNDWAGVYKCGNVQEEPIIKLWQNNAFYAARTKLYHGQRDFGVCNGCDNVTLRNGLLPDRMGRKVLMEVDPFIEHIVKEAVQGEPYTPLVKKHYDFKNSSETSS
;
A
#
# COMPACT_ATOMS: atom_id res chain seq x y z
N MET A 1 25.11 -2.24 16.88
CA MET A 1 24.21 -1.15 16.42
C MET A 1 22.90 -1.81 16.06
N LYS A 2 21.75 -1.32 16.58
CA LYS A 2 20.45 -1.82 16.11
C LYS A 2 20.33 -1.44 14.64
N GLN A 3 20.21 -2.42 13.76
CA GLN A 3 19.96 -2.18 12.36
C GLN A 3 18.54 -1.62 12.22
N ASP A 4 18.38 -0.65 11.34
CA ASP A 4 17.08 -0.01 11.14
C ASP A 4 16.12 -1.00 10.49
N ALA A 5 15.01 -1.24 11.14
CA ALA A 5 13.95 -2.12 10.69
C ALA A 5 12.77 -1.31 10.14
N PRO A 6 12.02 -1.84 9.17
CA PRO A 6 10.77 -1.21 8.78
C PRO A 6 9.77 -1.25 9.95
N ASN A 7 8.97 -0.18 10.08
CA ASN A 7 7.87 -0.14 11.06
C ASN A 7 6.65 -0.94 10.56
N ALA A 8 6.51 -1.05 9.24
CA ALA A 8 5.47 -1.81 8.59
C ALA A 8 6.03 -2.55 7.38
N ILE A 9 5.50 -3.73 7.13
CA ILE A 9 5.68 -4.47 5.88
C ILE A 9 4.31 -4.55 5.22
N GLN A 10 4.19 -3.85 4.10
CA GLN A 10 3.00 -3.89 3.27
C GLN A 10 3.11 -5.03 2.30
N ILE A 11 2.07 -5.84 2.21
CA ILE A 11 2.02 -7.05 1.39
C ILE A 11 0.81 -6.97 0.47
N GLU A 12 1.07 -7.02 -0.83
CA GLU A 12 0.04 -7.05 -1.85
C GLU A 12 -0.47 -8.48 -2.02
N LEU A 13 -1.73 -8.72 -1.61
CA LEU A 13 -2.37 -10.02 -1.85
C LEU A 13 -2.84 -10.17 -3.29
N VAL A 14 -3.27 -9.06 -3.88
CA VAL A 14 -3.89 -9.02 -5.22
C VAL A 14 -3.44 -7.76 -5.94
N GLU A 15 -2.91 -7.90 -7.14
CA GLU A 15 -2.84 -6.81 -8.11
C GLU A 15 -4.14 -6.80 -8.91
N GLY A 16 -5.07 -5.95 -8.49
CA GLY A 16 -6.39 -5.83 -9.08
C GLY A 16 -7.44 -5.47 -8.05
N CYS A 17 -8.56 -4.91 -8.50
CA CYS A 17 -9.63 -4.46 -7.64
C CYS A 17 -10.98 -4.62 -8.36
N ASN A 18 -12.02 -4.91 -7.62
CA ASN A 18 -13.40 -4.92 -8.08
C ASN A 18 -13.98 -3.51 -8.31
N LEU A 19 -13.26 -2.46 -7.91
CA LEU A 19 -13.59 -1.06 -8.13
C LEU A 19 -12.63 -0.39 -9.12
N ALA A 20 -13.06 0.73 -9.71
CA ALA A 20 -12.29 1.55 -10.62
C ALA A 20 -12.38 3.02 -10.19
N CYS A 21 -11.94 3.31 -8.97
CA CYS A 21 -11.98 4.65 -8.41
C CYS A 21 -11.05 5.59 -9.19
N SER A 22 -11.55 6.75 -9.62
CA SER A 22 -10.80 7.70 -10.45
C SER A 22 -9.54 8.27 -9.76
N PHE A 23 -9.55 8.29 -8.43
CA PHE A 23 -8.43 8.76 -7.60
C PHE A 23 -7.42 7.65 -7.26
N CYS A 24 -7.60 6.42 -7.76
CA CYS A 24 -6.80 5.27 -7.39
C CYS A 24 -5.75 4.96 -8.47
N GLY A 25 -4.51 4.70 -8.05
CA GLY A 25 -3.42 4.31 -8.95
C GLY A 25 -3.63 3.00 -9.71
N ILE A 26 -4.66 2.20 -9.37
CA ILE A 26 -5.01 0.96 -10.09
C ILE A 26 -5.34 1.21 -11.56
N GLN A 27 -5.81 2.40 -11.91
CA GLN A 27 -6.11 2.75 -13.29
C GLN A 27 -4.86 2.68 -14.18
N ALA A 28 -3.74 3.20 -13.69
CA ALA A 28 -2.49 3.18 -14.43
C ALA A 28 -1.98 1.75 -14.70
N ILE A 29 -2.19 0.83 -13.75
CA ILE A 29 -1.84 -0.59 -13.94
C ILE A 29 -2.74 -1.25 -15.00
N ARG A 30 -4.03 -0.90 -15.00
CA ARG A 30 -5.00 -1.42 -15.96
C ARG A 30 -4.74 -0.94 -17.38
N ASP A 31 -4.50 0.36 -17.52
CA ASP A 31 -4.34 1.00 -18.83
C ASP A 31 -3.05 0.60 -19.53
N ASN A 32 -2.04 0.17 -18.81
CA ASN A 32 -0.76 -0.30 -19.36
C ASN A 32 -0.76 -1.76 -19.82
N LYS A 33 -1.87 -2.49 -19.67
CA LYS A 33 -1.95 -3.88 -20.12
C LYS A 33 -2.42 -3.93 -21.57
N ALA A 34 -1.72 -4.72 -22.40
CA ALA A 34 -2.01 -4.94 -23.80
C ALA A 34 -3.45 -5.48 -24.07
N ASP A 35 -4.10 -5.98 -23.04
CA ASP A 35 -5.42 -6.61 -23.08
C ASP A 35 -6.60 -5.61 -22.95
N GLY A 36 -6.32 -4.31 -22.99
CA GLY A 36 -7.32 -3.26 -22.94
C GLY A 36 -7.84 -2.93 -21.54
N PRO A 37 -8.76 -1.96 -21.42
CA PRO A 37 -9.29 -1.52 -20.14
C PRO A 37 -10.03 -2.68 -19.46
N GLN A 38 -9.58 -3.04 -18.27
CA GLN A 38 -10.29 -4.01 -17.47
C GLN A 38 -11.66 -3.47 -17.12
N ASN A 39 -12.65 -4.32 -17.28
CA ASN A 39 -14.04 -3.96 -17.09
C ASN A 39 -14.27 -3.35 -15.70
N ILE A 40 -14.74 -2.11 -15.69
CA ILE A 40 -15.05 -1.30 -14.50
C ILE A 40 -16.02 -2.02 -13.53
N HIS A 41 -16.71 -3.04 -14.00
CA HIS A 41 -17.73 -3.79 -13.25
C HIS A 41 -17.24 -5.11 -12.64
N GLY A 42 -15.92 -5.28 -12.46
CA GLY A 42 -15.36 -6.44 -11.75
C GLY A 42 -15.32 -7.74 -12.55
N LYS A 43 -15.69 -7.72 -13.81
CA LYS A 43 -15.41 -8.80 -14.76
C LYS A 43 -14.08 -8.45 -15.44
N ALA A 44 -12.98 -8.72 -14.77
CA ALA A 44 -11.68 -8.66 -15.41
C ALA A 44 -11.69 -9.65 -16.58
N SER A 45 -11.33 -9.19 -17.75
CA SER A 45 -11.03 -10.06 -18.88
C SER A 45 -9.77 -10.91 -18.66
N SER A 46 -9.01 -10.57 -17.64
CA SER A 46 -7.82 -11.27 -17.16
C SER A 46 -7.97 -11.61 -15.69
N PRO A 47 -7.54 -12.79 -15.23
CA PRO A 47 -7.56 -13.14 -13.81
C PRO A 47 -6.70 -12.16 -13.02
N TYR A 48 -7.11 -11.85 -11.79
CA TYR A 48 -6.28 -11.10 -10.85
C TYR A 48 -4.94 -11.81 -10.67
N LYS A 49 -3.86 -11.04 -10.56
CA LYS A 49 -2.59 -11.57 -10.12
C LYS A 49 -2.59 -11.64 -8.61
N ILE A 50 -2.23 -12.79 -8.07
CA ILE A 50 -2.40 -13.09 -6.66
C ILE A 50 -1.10 -13.60 -6.03
N LEU A 51 -0.92 -13.30 -4.76
CA LEU A 51 0.13 -13.88 -3.93
C LEU A 51 -0.15 -15.36 -3.70
N THR A 52 0.77 -16.24 -4.10
CA THR A 52 0.60 -17.67 -3.86
C THR A 52 0.90 -18.07 -2.41
N ALA A 53 0.38 -19.22 -1.97
CA ALA A 53 0.63 -19.74 -0.63
C ALA A 53 2.11 -20.02 -0.39
N GLU A 54 2.82 -20.53 -1.39
CA GLU A 54 4.25 -20.83 -1.34
C GLU A 54 5.08 -19.56 -1.13
N LEU A 55 4.77 -18.50 -1.89
CA LEU A 55 5.47 -17.23 -1.74
C LEU A 55 5.11 -16.55 -0.42
N ALA A 56 3.86 -16.64 0.01
CA ALA A 56 3.43 -16.15 1.33
C ALA A 56 4.21 -16.84 2.46
N GLN A 57 4.41 -18.16 2.38
CA GLN A 57 5.22 -18.89 3.35
C GLN A 57 6.68 -18.43 3.31
N THR A 58 7.27 -18.29 2.13
CA THR A 58 8.64 -17.78 1.96
C THR A 58 8.81 -16.41 2.60
N ILE A 59 7.89 -15.48 2.34
CA ILE A 59 7.90 -14.14 2.94
C ILE A 59 7.77 -14.22 4.46
N ALA A 60 6.85 -15.02 4.97
CA ALA A 60 6.63 -15.17 6.41
C ALA A 60 7.86 -15.72 7.13
N ASP A 61 8.53 -16.72 6.55
CA ASP A 61 9.75 -17.29 7.11
C ASP A 61 10.93 -16.32 7.11
N GLN A 62 11.08 -15.52 6.05
CA GLN A 62 12.10 -14.47 5.99
C GLN A 62 11.84 -13.36 7.00
N ILE A 63 10.58 -12.95 7.20
CA ILE A 63 10.22 -11.99 8.25
C ILE A 63 10.53 -12.55 9.64
N LYS A 64 10.19 -13.83 9.89
CA LYS A 64 10.53 -14.51 11.14
C LYS A 64 12.04 -14.51 11.40
N GLN A 65 12.83 -14.80 10.38
CA GLN A 65 14.29 -14.73 10.48
C GLN A 65 14.76 -13.31 10.81
N ALA A 66 14.22 -12.28 10.13
CA ALA A 66 14.56 -10.87 10.39
C ALA A 66 14.19 -10.45 11.82
N MET A 67 13.07 -10.92 12.33
CA MET A 67 12.67 -10.67 13.73
C MET A 67 13.64 -11.33 14.73
N TYR A 68 14.13 -12.50 14.42
CA TYR A 68 15.05 -13.24 15.30
C TYR A 68 16.48 -12.69 15.24
N VAL A 69 17.02 -12.44 14.04
CA VAL A 69 18.42 -12.04 13.83
C VAL A 69 18.64 -10.55 14.07
N ASP A 70 17.76 -9.70 13.51
CA ASP A 70 17.90 -8.24 13.50
C ASP A 70 16.91 -7.51 14.40
N ASN A 71 16.18 -8.25 15.24
CA ASN A 71 15.17 -7.70 16.14
C ASN A 71 14.12 -6.83 15.43
N TRP A 72 13.73 -7.19 14.22
CA TRP A 72 12.63 -6.53 13.55
C TRP A 72 11.33 -6.73 14.33
N ASN A 73 10.53 -5.71 14.40
CA ASN A 73 9.20 -5.77 15.01
C ASN A 73 8.20 -4.94 14.19
N PRO A 74 8.02 -5.25 12.91
CA PRO A 74 7.08 -4.54 12.06
C PRO A 74 5.64 -4.98 12.39
N ARG A 75 4.67 -4.19 11.94
CA ARG A 75 3.34 -4.72 11.69
C ARG A 75 3.24 -5.19 10.24
N LEU A 76 2.39 -6.14 9.95
CA LEU A 76 2.02 -6.50 8.60
C LEU A 76 0.76 -5.72 8.18
N GLU A 77 0.77 -5.22 6.96
CA GLU A 77 -0.36 -4.51 6.37
C GLU A 77 -0.73 -5.18 5.05
N PHE A 78 -1.86 -5.88 5.02
CA PHE A 78 -2.42 -6.38 3.78
C PHE A 78 -3.24 -5.28 3.11
N ALA A 79 -2.58 -4.58 2.19
CA ALA A 79 -3.07 -3.41 1.50
C ALA A 79 -2.33 -3.25 0.16
N MET A 80 -2.00 -2.07 -0.28
CA MET A 80 -1.29 -1.65 -1.48
C MET A 80 -2.18 -1.52 -2.73
N HIS A 81 -1.87 -2.27 -3.80
CA HIS A 81 -2.29 -1.93 -5.17
C HIS A 81 -3.57 -2.66 -5.62
N GLY A 82 -4.31 -3.25 -4.71
CA GLY A 82 -5.51 -3.98 -5.05
C GLY A 82 -6.50 -4.08 -3.90
N GLU A 83 -7.51 -4.90 -4.11
CA GLU A 83 -8.47 -5.25 -3.07
C GLU A 83 -8.14 -6.62 -2.49
N PRO A 84 -7.67 -6.73 -1.23
CA PRO A 84 -7.24 -8.00 -0.66
C PRO A 84 -8.33 -9.08 -0.64
N THR A 85 -9.60 -8.68 -0.45
CA THR A 85 -10.73 -9.64 -0.40
C THR A 85 -11.11 -10.23 -1.76
N MET A 86 -10.44 -9.80 -2.83
CA MET A 86 -10.56 -10.42 -4.15
C MET A 86 -9.61 -11.62 -4.32
N HIS A 87 -8.70 -11.86 -3.39
CA HIS A 87 -7.92 -13.08 -3.37
C HIS A 87 -8.84 -14.27 -3.06
N PRO A 88 -8.81 -15.37 -3.84
CA PRO A 88 -9.74 -16.49 -3.66
C PRO A 88 -9.60 -17.18 -2.29
N ASP A 89 -8.42 -17.13 -1.69
CA ASP A 89 -8.14 -17.69 -0.36
C ASP A 89 -7.38 -16.69 0.53
N TYR A 90 -7.94 -15.47 0.71
CA TYR A 90 -7.31 -14.46 1.57
C TYR A 90 -7.16 -14.91 3.03
N CYS A 91 -8.12 -15.70 3.55
CA CYS A 91 -8.03 -16.23 4.91
C CYS A 91 -6.91 -17.26 5.06
N GLY A 92 -6.72 -18.15 4.09
CA GLY A 92 -5.62 -19.12 4.07
C GLY A 92 -4.26 -18.43 4.05
N ILE A 93 -4.09 -17.43 3.18
CA ILE A 93 -2.85 -16.64 3.12
C ILE A 93 -2.57 -15.95 4.45
N ILE A 94 -3.54 -15.27 5.05
CA ILE A 94 -3.36 -14.60 6.35
C ILE A 94 -3.01 -15.62 7.45
N SER A 95 -3.63 -16.81 7.41
CA SER A 95 -3.34 -17.88 8.37
C SER A 95 -1.88 -18.38 8.29
N ILE A 96 -1.27 -18.38 7.11
CA ILE A 96 0.16 -18.70 6.94
C ILE A 96 1.01 -17.70 7.76
N PHE A 97 0.77 -16.40 7.57
CA PHE A 97 1.50 -15.38 8.33
C PHE A 97 1.23 -15.49 9.83
N ARG A 98 -0.01 -15.70 10.24
CA ARG A 98 -0.35 -15.82 11.67
C ARG A 98 0.30 -17.04 12.33
N LYS A 99 0.31 -18.19 11.66
CA LYS A 99 0.95 -19.42 12.17
C LYS A 99 2.47 -19.25 12.29
N THR A 100 3.10 -18.65 11.29
CA THR A 100 4.54 -18.44 11.25
C THR A 100 5.00 -17.35 12.23
N LEU A 101 4.19 -16.31 12.42
CA LEU A 101 4.45 -15.08 13.16
C LEU A 101 3.35 -14.83 14.22
N PRO A 102 3.23 -15.66 15.26
CA PRO A 102 2.06 -15.68 16.13
C PRO A 102 1.81 -14.38 16.92
N LYS A 103 2.85 -13.58 17.14
CA LYS A 103 2.78 -12.33 17.93
C LYS A 103 2.79 -11.05 17.08
N ILE A 104 2.90 -11.15 15.76
CA ILE A 104 2.96 -9.97 14.89
C ILE A 104 1.58 -9.29 14.81
N SER A 105 1.57 -7.98 14.72
CA SER A 105 0.32 -7.24 14.46
C SER A 105 -0.01 -7.32 12.98
N ILE A 106 -1.22 -7.74 12.64
CA ILE A 106 -1.72 -7.85 11.25
C ILE A 106 -2.88 -6.88 11.08
N MET A 107 -2.73 -5.95 10.15
CA MET A 107 -3.79 -5.06 9.68
C MET A 107 -4.14 -5.39 8.23
N MET A 108 -5.42 -5.30 7.90
CA MET A 108 -5.90 -5.40 6.53
C MET A 108 -6.77 -4.20 6.21
N THR A 109 -6.50 -3.54 5.08
CA THR A 109 -7.35 -2.46 4.57
C THR A 109 -8.13 -2.96 3.37
N SER A 110 -9.45 -2.72 3.36
CA SER A 110 -10.34 -3.27 2.34
C SER A 110 -11.50 -2.32 2.02
N ASN A 111 -11.95 -2.37 0.77
CA ASN A 111 -13.23 -1.77 0.35
C ASN A 111 -14.44 -2.65 0.72
N GLY A 112 -14.19 -3.83 1.26
CA GLY A 112 -15.20 -4.77 1.72
C GLY A 112 -15.98 -5.50 0.63
N GLY A 113 -15.62 -5.37 -0.64
CA GLY A 113 -16.34 -5.98 -1.75
C GLY A 113 -16.47 -7.50 -1.63
N GLY A 114 -15.39 -8.18 -1.24
CA GLY A 114 -15.39 -9.62 -1.01
C GLY A 114 -16.10 -10.07 0.26
N LEU A 115 -16.39 -9.15 1.18
CA LEU A 115 -17.10 -9.43 2.42
C LEU A 115 -18.61 -9.41 2.25
N LEU A 116 -19.13 -8.93 1.11
CA LEU A 116 -20.55 -8.89 0.84
C LEU A 116 -21.17 -10.29 0.81
N GLY A 117 -22.49 -10.35 1.07
CA GLY A 117 -23.24 -11.59 1.29
C GLY A 117 -23.37 -11.84 2.79
N ASP A 118 -22.76 -12.88 3.32
CA ASP A 118 -22.70 -13.12 4.76
C ASP A 118 -21.55 -12.35 5.40
N ILE A 119 -21.81 -11.08 5.71
CA ILE A 119 -20.81 -10.16 6.27
C ILE A 119 -20.29 -10.69 7.62
N THR A 120 -21.15 -11.16 8.49
CA THR A 120 -20.78 -11.63 9.82
C THR A 120 -19.84 -12.83 9.74
N ALA A 121 -20.22 -13.86 8.98
CA ALA A 121 -19.37 -15.04 8.83
C ALA A 121 -18.01 -14.72 8.19
N LYS A 122 -18.00 -13.92 7.13
CA LYS A 122 -16.76 -13.56 6.42
C LYS A 122 -15.81 -12.69 7.25
N VAL A 123 -16.35 -11.72 7.97
CA VAL A 123 -15.55 -10.90 8.89
C VAL A 123 -14.99 -11.75 10.02
N ASN A 124 -15.82 -12.60 10.63
CA ASN A 124 -15.36 -13.49 11.70
C ASN A 124 -14.25 -14.42 11.20
N ALA A 125 -14.44 -15.07 10.04
CA ALA A 125 -13.41 -15.93 9.44
C ALA A 125 -12.09 -15.20 9.20
N LEU A 126 -12.15 -13.95 8.73
CA LEU A 126 -10.97 -13.12 8.51
C LEU A 126 -10.23 -12.79 9.84
N MET A 127 -11.00 -12.43 10.87
CA MET A 127 -10.44 -12.13 12.19
C MET A 127 -9.87 -13.40 12.84
N GLU A 128 -10.51 -14.54 12.68
CA GLU A 128 -10.04 -15.84 13.16
C GLU A 128 -8.78 -16.31 12.40
N ALA A 129 -8.70 -16.04 11.10
CA ALA A 129 -7.49 -16.29 10.30
C ALA A 129 -6.26 -15.55 10.83
N GLY A 130 -6.45 -14.47 11.58
CA GLY A 130 -5.33 -13.83 12.27
C GLY A 130 -5.26 -12.31 12.15
N VAL A 131 -6.18 -11.65 11.47
CA VAL A 131 -6.23 -10.19 11.44
C VAL A 131 -6.45 -9.65 12.85
N ASN A 132 -5.70 -8.61 13.22
CA ASN A 132 -5.90 -7.86 14.45
C ASN A 132 -6.79 -6.63 14.20
N THR A 133 -6.57 -5.94 13.09
CA THR A 133 -7.37 -4.77 12.73
C THR A 133 -7.84 -4.89 11.30
N LEU A 134 -9.14 -5.00 11.12
CA LEU A 134 -9.77 -4.86 9.81
C LEU A 134 -10.17 -3.40 9.62
N PHE A 135 -9.50 -2.72 8.69
CA PHE A 135 -9.78 -1.34 8.34
C PHE A 135 -10.65 -1.28 7.08
N LEU A 136 -11.80 -0.64 7.17
CA LEU A 136 -12.78 -0.58 6.08
C LEU A 136 -13.03 0.86 5.67
N ASP A 137 -12.78 1.17 4.40
CA ASP A 137 -13.13 2.45 3.81
C ASP A 137 -14.45 2.35 3.02
N ASN A 138 -15.24 3.41 3.08
CA ASN A 138 -16.53 3.49 2.39
C ASN A 138 -16.34 4.01 0.97
N TYR A 139 -16.89 3.30 0.01
CA TYR A 139 -16.90 3.66 -1.42
C TYR A 139 -18.33 3.68 -1.95
N ASP A 140 -18.64 4.56 -2.89
CA ASP A 140 -20.00 4.80 -3.42
C ASP A 140 -20.78 3.53 -3.77
N ARG A 141 -20.12 2.59 -4.44
CA ARG A 141 -20.79 1.39 -4.95
C ARG A 141 -20.95 0.29 -3.93
N ILE A 142 -20.11 0.26 -2.92
CA ILE A 142 -20.09 -0.85 -1.94
C ILE A 142 -20.73 -0.42 -0.64
N LYS A 143 -20.41 0.78 -0.15
CA LYS A 143 -20.91 1.33 1.14
C LYS A 143 -20.76 0.31 2.28
N ILE A 144 -19.55 -0.25 2.39
CA ILE A 144 -19.28 -1.33 3.35
C ILE A 144 -19.46 -0.89 4.79
N VAL A 145 -19.16 0.36 5.09
CA VAL A 145 -19.28 0.91 6.44
C VAL A 145 -20.73 0.87 6.91
N ASP A 146 -21.66 1.35 6.06
CA ASP A 146 -23.09 1.33 6.36
C ASP A 146 -23.57 -0.10 6.58
N LYS A 147 -23.16 -1.02 5.71
CA LYS A 147 -23.53 -2.44 5.82
C LYS A 147 -22.95 -3.14 7.05
N ILE A 148 -21.74 -2.80 7.47
CA ILE A 148 -21.15 -3.31 8.72
C ILE A 148 -21.99 -2.81 9.91
N GLN A 149 -22.33 -1.53 9.95
CA GLN A 149 -23.13 -0.96 11.03
C GLN A 149 -24.53 -1.59 11.12
N GLU A 150 -25.14 -1.89 9.97
CA GLU A 150 -26.49 -2.46 9.90
C GLU A 150 -26.54 -3.96 10.14
N ARG A 151 -25.55 -4.73 9.70
CA ARG A 151 -25.66 -6.19 9.53
C ARG A 151 -24.63 -7.00 10.28
N TYR A 152 -23.55 -6.40 10.75
CA TYR A 152 -22.53 -7.15 11.47
C TYR A 152 -23.00 -7.46 12.90
N ALA A 153 -23.19 -8.73 13.21
CA ALA A 153 -23.61 -9.24 14.52
C ALA A 153 -22.54 -10.13 15.19
N GLY A 154 -21.27 -9.97 14.79
CA GLY A 154 -20.18 -10.75 15.35
C GLY A 154 -19.60 -10.15 16.66
N PRO A 155 -18.63 -10.86 17.26
CA PRO A 155 -18.10 -10.51 18.57
C PRO A 155 -17.07 -9.35 18.56
N TYR A 156 -16.57 -8.93 17.38
CA TYR A 156 -15.51 -7.96 17.32
C TYR A 156 -16.05 -6.53 17.33
N PRO A 157 -15.48 -5.63 18.17
CA PRO A 157 -15.99 -4.27 18.29
C PRO A 157 -15.73 -3.47 16.99
N VAL A 158 -16.69 -2.62 16.65
CA VAL A 158 -16.61 -1.69 15.52
C VAL A 158 -16.33 -0.29 16.03
N TYR A 159 -15.27 0.35 15.51
CA TYR A 159 -14.87 1.70 15.89
C TYR A 159 -14.81 2.61 14.66
N GLN A 160 -15.17 3.88 14.85
CA GLN A 160 -15.06 4.87 13.80
C GLN A 160 -13.72 5.62 13.85
N TYR A 161 -13.03 5.71 12.72
CA TYR A 161 -11.83 6.53 12.57
C TYR A 161 -12.23 7.97 12.17
N PRO A 162 -11.54 9.00 12.64
CA PRO A 162 -10.36 9.01 13.52
C PRO A 162 -10.69 9.07 15.02
N LYS A 163 -11.95 9.01 15.40
CA LYS A 163 -12.39 9.17 16.77
C LYS A 163 -13.01 7.89 17.32
N ASP A 164 -12.73 7.60 18.58
CA ASP A 164 -13.48 6.59 19.31
C ASP A 164 -14.92 7.08 19.61
N LYS A 165 -15.73 6.22 20.21
CA LYS A 165 -17.11 6.54 20.60
C LYS A 165 -17.25 7.75 21.54
N ASN A 166 -16.14 8.17 22.17
CA ASN A 166 -16.08 9.29 23.10
C ASN A 166 -15.44 10.54 22.45
N GLY A 167 -15.17 10.49 21.13
CA GLY A 167 -14.56 11.61 20.40
C GLY A 167 -13.05 11.74 20.56
N ASN A 168 -12.38 10.78 21.23
CA ASN A 168 -10.94 10.80 21.40
C ASN A 168 -10.21 10.29 20.14
N PRO A 169 -8.95 10.75 19.91
CA PRO A 169 -8.12 10.21 18.84
C PRO A 169 -7.96 8.69 19.02
N HIS A 170 -7.92 7.98 17.89
CA HIS A 170 -7.81 6.53 17.90
C HIS A 170 -6.65 6.03 18.76
N ARG A 171 -6.94 5.22 19.76
CA ARG A 171 -5.98 4.73 20.76
C ARG A 171 -4.93 3.84 20.09
N ARG A 172 -3.64 3.92 20.51
CA ARG A 172 -2.64 2.90 20.20
C ARG A 172 -3.12 1.54 20.71
N ARG A 173 -3.22 0.55 19.81
CA ARG A 173 -3.71 -0.78 20.12
C ARG A 173 -2.59 -1.74 20.45
N LYS A 174 -2.92 -2.76 21.23
CA LYS A 174 -2.04 -3.90 21.47
C LYS A 174 -2.14 -4.85 20.29
N ALA A 175 -1.07 -5.58 19.99
CA ALA A 175 -1.03 -6.58 18.92
C ALA A 175 -2.04 -7.75 19.10
N THR A 176 -2.64 -7.87 20.26
CA THR A 176 -3.65 -8.90 20.59
C THR A 176 -5.09 -8.41 20.45
N ASP A 177 -5.30 -7.09 20.32
CA ASP A 177 -6.65 -6.55 20.18
C ASP A 177 -7.19 -6.89 18.81
N LYS A 178 -8.43 -7.37 18.74
CA LYS A 178 -9.12 -7.66 17.47
C LYS A 178 -10.30 -6.73 17.31
N ASP A 179 -10.31 -5.98 16.22
CA ASP A 179 -11.36 -5.01 15.98
C ASP A 179 -11.53 -4.61 14.52
N ILE A 180 -12.69 -4.04 14.26
CA ILE A 180 -13.06 -3.48 12.97
C ILE A 180 -12.99 -1.96 13.11
N VAL A 181 -12.25 -1.33 12.22
CA VAL A 181 -12.15 0.12 12.13
C VAL A 181 -12.83 0.57 10.83
N VAL A 182 -13.92 1.29 10.98
CA VAL A 182 -14.51 1.98 9.83
C VAL A 182 -13.74 3.27 9.58
N GLY A 183 -13.15 3.34 8.39
CA GLY A 183 -12.21 4.36 8.01
C GLY A 183 -12.85 5.57 7.36
N LEU A 184 -12.26 5.99 6.25
CA LEU A 184 -12.66 7.19 5.55
C LEU A 184 -13.92 6.94 4.72
N ASP A 185 -14.78 7.95 4.67
CA ASP A 185 -15.83 8.00 3.66
C ASP A 185 -15.24 8.61 2.38
N LEU A 186 -14.96 7.74 1.42
CA LEU A 186 -14.39 8.11 0.11
C LEU A 186 -15.48 8.30 -0.95
N THR A 187 -16.74 8.26 -0.57
CA THR A 187 -17.87 8.49 -1.50
C THR A 187 -17.81 9.88 -2.12
N LEU A 188 -17.41 10.87 -1.34
CA LEU A 188 -17.26 12.26 -1.82
C LEU A 188 -16.04 12.45 -2.72
N ALA A 189 -15.03 11.59 -2.63
CA ALA A 189 -13.84 11.67 -3.48
C ALA A 189 -14.14 11.30 -4.94
N THR A 190 -15.21 10.52 -5.18
CA THR A 190 -15.64 10.15 -6.53
C THR A 190 -16.36 11.27 -7.27
N ASN A 191 -16.87 12.27 -6.54
CA ASN A 191 -17.66 13.39 -7.08
C ASN A 191 -16.80 14.64 -7.41
N GLY A 192 -15.49 14.51 -7.58
CA GLY A 192 -14.63 15.61 -8.04
C GLY A 192 -14.03 16.50 -6.96
N THR A 193 -14.30 16.27 -5.67
CA THR A 193 -13.69 17.03 -4.56
C THR A 193 -12.36 16.43 -4.10
N HIS A 194 -11.45 16.15 -5.04
CA HIS A 194 -10.22 15.38 -4.85
C HIS A 194 -9.11 16.06 -4.04
N ALA A 195 -9.36 17.20 -3.41
CA ALA A 195 -8.33 18.02 -2.75
C ALA A 195 -7.56 17.30 -1.61
N GLN A 196 -7.99 16.12 -1.17
CA GLN A 196 -7.41 15.41 -0.02
C GLN A 196 -6.77 14.06 -0.36
N VAL A 197 -6.84 13.61 -1.61
CA VAL A 197 -6.31 12.31 -2.01
C VAL A 197 -4.96 12.48 -2.70
N SER A 198 -3.99 11.63 -2.37
CA SER A 198 -2.68 11.61 -3.01
C SER A 198 -2.81 11.24 -4.49
N ASN A 199 -1.92 11.78 -5.34
CA ASN A 199 -1.83 11.40 -6.75
C ASN A 199 -1.15 10.05 -6.97
N HIS A 200 -0.86 9.29 -5.92
CA HIS A 200 -0.18 8.00 -5.98
C HIS A 200 1.07 8.02 -6.88
N ALA A 201 1.96 8.99 -6.64
CA ALA A 201 3.18 9.19 -7.42
C ALA A 201 2.94 9.40 -8.93
N GLY A 202 1.88 10.10 -9.27
CA GLY A 202 1.49 10.39 -10.64
C GLY A 202 0.61 9.31 -11.30
N SER A 203 0.26 8.25 -10.57
CA SER A 203 -0.61 7.17 -11.08
C SER A 203 -2.11 7.48 -10.99
N ALA A 204 -2.50 8.57 -10.34
CA ALA A 204 -3.90 8.97 -10.17
C ALA A 204 -4.07 10.49 -10.22
N PHE A 205 -5.33 10.93 -10.38
CA PHE A 205 -5.71 12.35 -10.31
C PHE A 205 -6.06 12.80 -8.89
N PRO A 206 -5.89 14.09 -8.59
CA PRO A 206 -5.34 15.15 -9.44
C PRO A 206 -3.82 15.08 -9.53
N LEU A 207 -3.26 15.60 -10.64
CA LEU A 207 -1.83 15.82 -10.74
C LEU A 207 -1.45 17.03 -9.88
N ASN A 208 -1.16 16.77 -8.63
CA ASN A 208 -0.61 17.80 -7.77
C ASN A 208 0.87 18.06 -8.13
N HIS A 209 1.34 19.24 -7.76
CA HIS A 209 2.73 19.62 -8.05
C HIS A 209 3.71 18.72 -7.31
N SER A 210 4.80 18.39 -7.98
CA SER A 210 5.95 17.71 -7.38
C SER A 210 6.34 18.35 -6.04
N GLN A 211 6.70 17.52 -5.08
CA GLN A 211 7.19 17.95 -3.77
C GLN A 211 8.73 18.05 -3.75
N GLN A 212 9.35 18.53 -4.84
CA GLN A 212 10.79 18.77 -4.89
C GLN A 212 11.22 19.67 -3.72
N GLY A 213 12.41 19.40 -3.17
CA GLY A 213 12.92 20.05 -1.98
C GLY A 213 12.36 19.48 -0.66
N LYS A 214 11.30 18.66 -0.69
CA LYS A 214 10.72 18.06 0.52
C LYS A 214 11.16 16.61 0.71
N ARG A 215 11.59 16.30 1.92
CA ARG A 215 11.96 14.95 2.34
C ARG A 215 10.77 13.98 2.27
N CYS A 216 11.05 12.70 2.11
CA CYS A 216 10.03 11.64 2.20
C CYS A 216 10.50 10.53 3.13
N ALA A 217 9.66 10.18 4.12
CA ALA A 217 10.00 9.16 5.10
C ALA A 217 9.49 7.75 4.71
N LYS A 218 8.72 7.57 3.63
CA LYS A 218 8.13 6.26 3.30
C LYS A 218 9.17 5.14 3.18
N PRO A 219 10.21 5.22 2.34
CA PRO A 219 11.18 4.15 2.20
C PRO A 219 12.06 3.90 3.42
N PHE A 220 11.97 4.76 4.43
CA PHE A 220 12.67 4.58 5.70
C PHE A 220 11.84 3.81 6.74
N ARG A 221 10.54 3.64 6.49
CA ARG A 221 9.59 3.14 7.47
C ARG A 221 8.79 1.93 7.00
N GLU A 222 8.57 1.83 5.71
CA GLU A 222 7.67 0.87 5.10
C GLU A 222 8.42 0.08 4.03
N LEU A 223 8.34 -1.24 4.13
CA LEU A 223 8.78 -2.17 3.09
C LEU A 223 7.55 -2.62 2.32
N SER A 224 7.56 -2.51 1.01
CA SER A 224 6.42 -2.81 0.15
C SER A 224 6.71 -4.02 -0.72
N LEU A 225 5.99 -5.13 -0.47
CA LEU A 225 6.11 -6.40 -1.18
C LEU A 225 4.93 -6.59 -2.12
N ARG A 226 5.23 -6.84 -3.39
CA ARG A 226 4.22 -7.13 -4.40
C ARG A 226 3.85 -8.62 -4.40
N TRP A 227 2.74 -8.93 -5.03
CA TRP A 227 2.19 -10.28 -5.17
C TRP A 227 3.17 -11.30 -5.77
N ASP A 228 4.15 -10.86 -6.56
CA ASP A 228 5.19 -11.66 -7.22
C ASP A 228 6.53 -11.68 -6.48
N GLY A 229 6.57 -11.14 -5.25
CA GLY A 229 7.78 -11.06 -4.44
C GLY A 229 8.70 -9.88 -4.75
N ASN A 230 8.39 -9.08 -5.76
CA ASN A 230 9.14 -7.87 -6.04
C ASN A 230 8.99 -6.86 -4.91
N VAL A 231 10.09 -6.19 -4.59
CA VAL A 231 10.15 -5.12 -3.59
C VAL A 231 10.07 -3.78 -4.31
N ALA A 232 8.98 -3.05 -4.07
CA ALA A 232 8.81 -1.69 -4.55
C ALA A 232 9.45 -0.69 -3.59
N LEU A 233 9.85 0.48 -4.10
CA LEU A 233 10.40 1.55 -3.27
C LEU A 233 9.44 2.00 -2.16
N CYS A 234 8.16 2.08 -2.49
CA CYS A 234 7.07 2.35 -1.53
C CYS A 234 5.73 1.96 -2.14
N CYS A 235 4.67 1.99 -1.33
CA CYS A 235 3.30 1.67 -1.75
C CYS A 235 2.71 2.61 -2.81
N ASN A 236 3.36 3.72 -3.16
CA ASN A 236 2.91 4.58 -4.26
C ASN A 236 3.54 4.20 -5.61
N ASP A 237 4.47 3.26 -5.63
CA ASP A 237 5.07 2.74 -6.86
C ASP A 237 4.20 1.62 -7.45
N TRP A 238 3.04 2.01 -7.97
CA TRP A 238 2.03 1.10 -8.49
C TRP A 238 2.52 0.21 -9.64
N ALA A 239 3.42 0.71 -10.47
CA ALA A 239 3.97 -0.07 -11.57
C ALA A 239 5.26 -0.81 -11.24
N GLY A 240 5.83 -0.56 -10.08
CA GLY A 240 7.14 -1.10 -9.74
C GLY A 240 8.24 -0.54 -10.63
N VAL A 241 8.19 0.77 -10.88
CA VAL A 241 9.18 1.48 -11.71
C VAL A 241 10.56 1.48 -11.05
N TYR A 242 10.61 1.57 -9.72
CA TYR A 242 11.85 1.54 -8.98
C TYR A 242 12.10 0.16 -8.38
N LYS A 243 13.08 -0.56 -8.91
CA LYS A 243 13.38 -1.94 -8.52
C LYS A 243 14.28 -1.99 -7.31
N CYS A 244 13.78 -2.60 -6.24
CA CYS A 244 14.55 -2.88 -5.01
C CYS A 244 14.90 -4.37 -4.84
N GLY A 245 14.68 -5.20 -5.86
CA GLY A 245 14.95 -6.64 -5.86
C GLY A 245 13.72 -7.51 -5.61
N ASN A 246 13.93 -8.81 -5.41
CA ASN A 246 12.87 -9.80 -5.25
C ASN A 246 13.19 -10.74 -4.07
N VAL A 247 12.20 -11.04 -3.22
CA VAL A 247 12.38 -11.90 -2.03
C VAL A 247 12.61 -13.37 -2.37
N GLN A 248 12.39 -13.78 -3.61
CA GLN A 248 12.72 -15.12 -4.09
C GLN A 248 14.22 -15.24 -4.46
N GLU A 249 14.89 -14.12 -4.69
CA GLU A 249 16.30 -14.06 -5.09
C GLU A 249 17.22 -13.72 -3.92
N GLU A 250 16.76 -12.82 -3.04
CA GLU A 250 17.54 -12.38 -1.89
C GLU A 250 16.72 -12.30 -0.60
N PRO A 251 17.34 -12.53 0.57
CA PRO A 251 16.68 -12.35 1.86
C PRO A 251 16.15 -10.92 2.06
N ILE A 252 14.97 -10.80 2.65
CA ILE A 252 14.28 -9.52 2.91
C ILE A 252 15.15 -8.51 3.68
N ILE A 253 16.02 -8.99 4.56
CA ILE A 253 16.97 -8.15 5.32
C ILE A 253 17.96 -7.48 4.37
N LYS A 254 18.53 -8.24 3.42
CA LYS A 254 19.47 -7.71 2.44
C LYS A 254 18.79 -6.72 1.50
N LEU A 255 17.58 -7.04 1.06
CA LEU A 255 16.79 -6.15 0.20
C LEU A 255 16.53 -4.81 0.88
N TRP A 256 16.13 -4.81 2.16
CA TRP A 256 15.90 -3.58 2.92
C TRP A 256 17.14 -2.68 3.04
N GLN A 257 18.34 -3.27 2.96
CA GLN A 257 19.62 -2.60 3.16
C GLN A 257 20.45 -2.45 1.88
N ASN A 258 19.90 -2.83 0.74
CA ASN A 258 20.64 -2.83 -0.51
C ASN A 258 20.91 -1.41 -1.06
N ASN A 259 21.75 -1.36 -2.07
CA ASN A 259 22.17 -0.10 -2.69
C ASN A 259 21.00 0.68 -3.30
N ALA A 260 19.96 0.01 -3.84
CA ALA A 260 18.80 0.70 -4.41
C ALA A 260 18.05 1.49 -3.34
N PHE A 261 17.74 0.87 -2.18
CA PHE A 261 17.14 1.58 -1.05
C PHE A 261 18.07 2.66 -0.49
N TYR A 262 19.36 2.37 -0.38
CA TYR A 262 20.33 3.33 0.14
C TYR A 262 20.36 4.60 -0.73
N ALA A 263 20.46 4.45 -2.04
CA ALA A 263 20.53 5.57 -2.97
C ALA A 263 19.22 6.40 -2.96
N ALA A 264 18.07 5.74 -3.03
CA ALA A 264 16.77 6.43 -2.96
C ALA A 264 16.59 7.17 -1.62
N ARG A 265 16.93 6.54 -0.51
CA ARG A 265 16.88 7.17 0.82
C ARG A 265 17.78 8.38 0.91
N THR A 266 19.00 8.30 0.38
CA THR A 266 19.95 9.43 0.36
C THR A 266 19.35 10.61 -0.39
N LYS A 267 18.86 10.41 -1.62
CA LYS A 267 18.20 11.48 -2.38
C LYS A 267 16.99 12.05 -1.64
N LEU A 268 16.12 11.20 -1.14
CA LEU A 268 14.89 11.63 -0.42
C LEU A 268 15.18 12.34 0.90
N TYR A 269 16.28 11.99 1.57
CA TYR A 269 16.74 12.72 2.76
C TYR A 269 17.12 14.15 2.43
N HIS A 270 17.79 14.36 1.30
CA HIS A 270 18.17 15.70 0.81
C HIS A 270 17.03 16.43 0.09
N GLY A 271 15.82 15.83 0.03
CA GLY A 271 14.66 16.43 -0.64
C GLY A 271 14.70 16.33 -2.16
N GLN A 272 15.67 15.59 -2.71
CA GLN A 272 15.78 15.36 -4.14
C GLN A 272 14.80 14.25 -4.56
N ARG A 273 13.84 14.61 -5.40
CA ARG A 273 12.80 13.71 -5.88
C ARG A 273 12.77 13.56 -7.40
N ASP A 274 13.83 13.94 -8.06
CA ASP A 274 14.00 13.97 -9.50
C ASP A 274 14.28 12.60 -10.15
N PHE A 275 13.74 11.54 -9.55
CA PHE A 275 13.97 10.18 -10.04
C PHE A 275 12.69 9.31 -9.96
N GLY A 276 12.53 8.42 -10.91
CA GLY A 276 11.47 7.42 -10.99
C GLY A 276 10.11 8.00 -10.61
N VAL A 277 9.36 7.26 -9.82
CA VAL A 277 8.04 7.66 -9.34
C VAL A 277 8.05 8.84 -8.37
N CYS A 278 9.20 9.15 -7.77
CA CYS A 278 9.30 10.26 -6.84
C CYS A 278 9.19 11.63 -7.53
N ASN A 279 9.51 11.70 -8.82
CA ASN A 279 9.49 12.95 -9.58
C ASN A 279 8.09 13.59 -9.67
N GLY A 280 7.05 12.78 -9.85
CA GLY A 280 5.67 13.25 -9.92
C GLY A 280 4.87 13.12 -8.62
N CYS A 281 5.51 12.64 -7.53
CA CYS A 281 4.81 12.29 -6.30
C CYS A 281 4.46 13.51 -5.45
N ASP A 282 3.19 13.65 -5.09
CA ASP A 282 2.69 14.69 -4.19
C ASP A 282 2.69 14.29 -2.71
N ASN A 283 3.07 13.05 -2.40
CA ASN A 283 3.00 12.55 -1.04
C ASN A 283 4.05 13.22 -0.14
N VAL A 284 3.58 13.85 0.92
CA VAL A 284 4.40 14.45 1.97
C VAL A 284 4.19 13.68 3.26
N THR A 285 4.98 12.66 3.49
CA THR A 285 4.93 11.89 4.74
C THR A 285 5.72 12.58 5.84
N LEU A 286 5.25 13.73 6.26
CA LEU A 286 5.79 14.42 7.43
C LEU A 286 5.16 13.94 8.74
N ARG A 287 4.18 13.04 8.68
CA ARG A 287 3.57 12.52 9.89
C ARG A 287 4.61 11.78 10.70
N ASN A 288 4.97 12.41 11.81
CA ASN A 288 5.58 11.82 12.99
C ASN A 288 7.08 11.99 13.18
N GLY A 289 7.70 13.07 12.76
CA GLY A 289 9.00 13.45 13.34
C GLY A 289 10.10 12.37 13.34
N LEU A 290 9.89 11.26 12.68
CA LEU A 290 10.81 10.14 12.53
C LEU A 290 11.54 10.30 11.21
N LEU A 291 12.09 11.46 10.99
CA LEU A 291 13.16 11.62 10.04
C LEU A 291 14.40 10.90 10.59
N PRO A 292 15.36 10.66 9.73
CA PRO A 292 16.47 9.73 9.81
C PRO A 292 17.45 9.89 10.97
N ASP A 293 17.18 10.71 11.97
CA ASP A 293 18.01 10.75 13.19
C ASP A 293 18.12 9.37 13.88
N ARG A 294 17.24 8.44 13.53
CA ARG A 294 17.32 7.04 13.96
C ARG A 294 18.01 6.11 12.97
N MET A 295 18.12 6.49 11.73
CA MET A 295 18.91 5.75 10.74
C MET A 295 20.33 6.24 10.90
N GLY A 296 21.14 5.51 11.63
CA GLY A 296 22.47 5.89 12.05
C GLY A 296 23.23 6.74 11.03
N ARG A 297 23.98 7.71 11.50
CA ARG A 297 24.67 8.77 10.76
C ARG A 297 25.42 8.39 9.47
N LYS A 298 25.49 7.09 9.14
CA LYS A 298 26.10 6.56 7.90
C LYS A 298 25.24 6.76 6.64
N VAL A 299 23.95 7.06 6.77
CA VAL A 299 23.01 7.19 5.62
C VAL A 299 23.01 8.59 5.03
N LEU A 300 23.75 9.53 5.59
CA LEU A 300 23.68 10.94 5.23
C LEU A 300 24.87 11.40 4.39
N MET A 301 25.33 10.54 3.50
CA MET A 301 26.34 10.93 2.53
C MET A 301 25.75 11.95 1.55
N GLU A 302 26.60 12.78 1.00
CA GLU A 302 26.22 13.66 -0.10
C GLU A 302 25.76 12.83 -1.30
N VAL A 303 24.84 13.39 -2.08
CA VAL A 303 24.42 12.76 -3.34
C VAL A 303 25.56 12.98 -4.34
N ASP A 304 26.31 11.93 -4.57
CA ASP A 304 27.45 11.89 -5.47
C ASP A 304 27.10 11.14 -6.78
N PRO A 305 28.01 11.08 -7.77
CA PRO A 305 27.77 10.37 -9.03
C PRO A 305 27.46 8.87 -8.85
N PHE A 306 27.93 8.23 -7.78
CA PHE A 306 27.63 6.82 -7.49
C PHE A 306 26.16 6.64 -7.09
N ILE A 307 25.63 7.53 -6.26
CA ILE A 307 24.20 7.53 -5.89
C ILE A 307 23.32 7.76 -7.11
N GLU A 308 23.68 8.72 -7.98
CA GLU A 308 22.95 8.99 -9.21
C GLU A 308 22.96 7.79 -10.16
N HIS A 309 24.08 7.10 -10.29
CA HIS A 309 24.21 5.89 -11.10
C HIS A 309 23.29 4.78 -10.60
N ILE A 310 23.32 4.46 -9.29
CA ILE A 310 22.46 3.43 -8.71
C ILE A 310 20.97 3.75 -8.92
N VAL A 311 20.57 5.01 -8.70
CA VAL A 311 19.18 5.43 -8.89
C VAL A 311 18.76 5.23 -10.35
N LYS A 312 19.62 5.58 -11.31
CA LYS A 312 19.36 5.40 -12.74
C LYS A 312 19.20 3.93 -13.13
N GLU A 313 20.01 3.05 -12.58
CA GLU A 313 19.90 1.61 -12.81
C GLU A 313 18.65 0.98 -12.18
N ALA A 314 18.26 1.47 -11.00
CA ALA A 314 17.07 0.98 -10.30
C ALA A 314 15.77 1.41 -10.96
N VAL A 315 15.76 2.53 -11.70
CA VAL A 315 14.56 2.99 -12.42
C VAL A 315 14.39 2.20 -13.71
N GLN A 316 13.28 1.49 -13.82
CA GLN A 316 12.90 0.73 -15.01
C GLN A 316 11.53 1.17 -15.48
N GLY A 317 11.45 1.63 -16.74
CA GLY A 317 10.23 2.08 -17.38
C GLY A 317 10.01 3.60 -17.27
N GLU A 318 9.05 4.07 -18.07
CA GLU A 318 8.66 5.47 -18.13
C GLU A 318 7.70 5.82 -16.98
N PRO A 319 7.85 6.98 -16.33
CA PRO A 319 6.85 7.47 -15.39
C PRO A 319 5.50 7.69 -16.11
N TYR A 320 4.39 7.41 -15.43
CA TYR A 320 3.01 7.38 -15.97
C TYR A 320 2.44 8.68 -16.54
N THR A 321 3.22 9.71 -16.68
CA THR A 321 2.82 11.03 -17.15
C THR A 321 1.90 11.02 -18.40
N PRO A 322 2.03 10.10 -19.38
CA PRO A 322 1.17 10.11 -20.56
C PRO A 322 -0.28 9.68 -20.34
N LEU A 323 -0.54 8.73 -19.45
CA LEU A 323 -1.88 8.15 -19.29
C LEU A 323 -2.83 9.09 -18.54
N VAL A 324 -2.30 9.79 -17.57
CA VAL A 324 -3.03 10.78 -16.81
C VAL A 324 -3.51 11.93 -17.70
N LYS A 325 -2.72 12.32 -18.69
CA LYS A 325 -3.07 13.36 -19.66
C LYS A 325 -4.24 12.95 -20.57
N LYS A 326 -4.29 11.68 -20.98
CA LYS A 326 -5.37 11.15 -21.83
C LYS A 326 -6.75 11.18 -21.16
N HIS A 327 -6.84 10.90 -19.87
CA HIS A 327 -8.11 10.94 -19.13
C HIS A 327 -8.59 12.37 -18.85
N TYR A 328 -7.70 13.33 -18.77
CA TYR A 328 -8.05 14.75 -18.54
C TYR A 328 -8.66 15.38 -19.78
N ASP A 329 -8.09 15.12 -20.95
CA ASP A 329 -8.57 15.67 -22.21
C ASP A 329 -9.98 15.16 -22.58
N PHE A 330 -10.36 13.96 -22.11
CA PHE A 330 -11.69 13.39 -22.35
C PHE A 330 -12.81 14.07 -21.55
N LYS A 331 -12.54 14.59 -20.35
CA LYS A 331 -13.54 15.32 -19.56
C LYS A 331 -13.74 16.75 -20.01
N ASN A 332 -12.71 17.40 -20.53
CA ASN A 332 -12.82 18.79 -21.01
C ASN A 332 -13.43 18.88 -22.43
N SER A 333 -13.43 17.80 -23.20
CA SER A 333 -14.05 17.77 -24.53
C SER A 333 -15.57 17.56 -24.50
N SER A 334 -16.14 17.12 -23.38
CA SER A 334 -17.59 16.93 -23.21
C SER A 334 -18.34 18.16 -22.66
N GLU A 335 -17.62 19.20 -22.21
CA GLU A 335 -18.24 20.44 -21.68
C GLU A 335 -18.30 21.60 -22.69
N THR A 336 -17.79 21.41 -23.92
CA THR A 336 -17.82 22.47 -24.95
C THR A 336 -18.84 22.24 -26.07
N SER A 337 -19.76 21.28 -25.88
CA SER A 337 -20.87 21.06 -26.85
C SER A 337 -22.22 21.14 -26.14
N SER A 338 -22.63 22.34 -25.80
CA SER A 338 -24.02 22.73 -25.53
C SER A 338 -24.22 24.18 -25.87
#